data_4d0acb9c708ead6ac50cf29e36d51464
#
_entry.id   4d0acb9c708ead6ac50cf29e36d51464
#
_cell.length_a   1.000
_cell.length_b   1.000
_cell.length_c   1.000
_cell.angle_alpha   90.00
_cell.angle_beta   90.00
_cell.angle_gamma   90.00
#
_symmetry.space_group_name_H-M   'P 1'
#
loop_
_entity.id
_entity.type
_entity.pdbx_description
1 polymer ?
#
loop_
_entity_poly.entity_id
_entity_poly.type
_entity_poly.pdbx_seq_one_letter_code
_entity_poly.pdbx_strand_id
1 'polypeptide(L)'
;MATITSSSAGLSLSAERPKNIETQHEDMVHDAQLDFYGKRLATCSSDRTVKVFDIVNGTPSTNAETLQGHQGPVWQVAWAHPTFGDILASCSYDGKVIIWKDNGAGSGNNTASGPYGSQSAYGASGCTAGGWTKIKEHTLHTASVNSISWAPHELGSILACASSDGNLSVLTFNNDGTWAVDLVAAHPVGCNAVSWAPAVVPGSLISAESSGPNASGPSGEAKLVKRFASAGCDNTVKIWQFSEEAHRFVEAESLQGHSDWIRDVAFAPNVGLPRSYLATASQDRTVLIWTQDSVNGAWTKTALNARPASGAAGDGSNKFPDTVWRVSWSVSGNVLAVSCGDGKITLWKENLKGAWECVSEMDS
;
A
#
# COMPACT_ATOMS: atom_id res chain seq x y z
N MET A 1 -59.22 11.15 -7.95
CA MET A 1 -58.25 10.64 -6.96
C MET A 1 -57.47 9.50 -7.64
N ALA A 2 -56.24 9.76 -8.08
CA ALA A 2 -55.37 8.77 -8.67
C ALA A 2 -54.27 8.46 -7.66
N THR A 3 -54.27 7.22 -7.20
CA THR A 3 -53.27 6.69 -6.24
C THR A 3 -52.04 6.27 -7.02
N ILE A 4 -50.93 6.95 -6.81
CA ILE A 4 -49.60 6.56 -7.34
C ILE A 4 -48.97 5.61 -6.33
N THR A 5 -48.91 4.33 -6.65
CA THR A 5 -48.10 3.33 -5.91
C THR A 5 -46.68 3.39 -6.44
N SER A 6 -45.74 3.91 -5.66
CA SER A 6 -44.30 3.79 -5.92
C SER A 6 -43.83 2.39 -5.57
N SER A 7 -43.52 1.59 -6.57
CA SER A 7 -42.75 0.35 -6.38
C SER A 7 -41.28 0.69 -6.22
N SER A 8 -40.76 0.58 -5.00
CA SER A 8 -39.32 0.55 -4.72
C SER A 8 -38.76 -0.77 -5.23
N ALA A 9 -38.17 -0.78 -6.42
CA ALA A 9 -37.32 -1.88 -6.84
C ALA A 9 -36.03 -1.83 -5.99
N GLY A 10 -35.99 -2.60 -4.94
CA GLY A 10 -34.78 -2.88 -4.17
C GLY A 10 -33.81 -3.61 -5.09
N LEU A 11 -32.72 -2.95 -5.48
CA LEU A 11 -31.53 -3.60 -6.00
C LEU A 11 -30.95 -4.45 -4.85
N SER A 12 -31.30 -5.73 -4.80
CA SER A 12 -30.62 -6.74 -4.03
C SER A 12 -29.24 -6.93 -4.67
N LEU A 13 -28.23 -6.22 -4.17
CA LEU A 13 -26.83 -6.61 -4.33
C LEU A 13 -26.70 -7.94 -3.57
N SER A 14 -26.81 -9.07 -4.30
CA SER A 14 -26.38 -10.34 -3.77
C SER A 14 -24.87 -10.21 -3.56
N ALA A 15 -24.45 -10.06 -2.29
CA ALA A 15 -23.04 -10.15 -1.94
C ALA A 15 -22.57 -11.55 -2.40
N GLU A 16 -21.82 -11.61 -3.47
CA GLU A 16 -21.13 -12.83 -3.88
C GLU A 16 -20.26 -13.28 -2.72
N ARG A 17 -20.34 -14.55 -2.36
CA ARG A 17 -19.49 -15.11 -1.31
C ARG A 17 -18.02 -14.98 -1.72
N PRO A 18 -17.10 -14.74 -0.77
CA PRO A 18 -15.67 -14.76 -1.07
C PRO A 18 -15.30 -16.06 -1.79
N LYS A 19 -14.53 -15.96 -2.86
CA LYS A 19 -14.03 -17.12 -3.59
C LYS A 19 -12.65 -17.47 -3.05
N ASN A 20 -12.45 -18.71 -2.64
CA ASN A 20 -11.13 -19.22 -2.32
C ASN A 20 -10.28 -19.34 -3.58
N ILE A 21 -9.03 -18.92 -3.50
CA ILE A 21 -8.05 -18.98 -4.58
C ILE A 21 -6.97 -20.00 -4.19
N GLU A 22 -6.81 -21.03 -5.02
CA GLU A 22 -5.73 -22.01 -4.88
C GLU A 22 -4.42 -21.40 -5.38
N THR A 23 -3.59 -20.93 -4.48
CA THR A 23 -2.32 -20.26 -4.83
C THR A 23 -1.18 -21.24 -5.15
N GLN A 24 -1.36 -22.54 -4.85
CA GLN A 24 -0.35 -23.58 -5.05
C GLN A 24 0.99 -23.30 -4.33
N HIS A 25 1.00 -22.43 -3.32
CA HIS A 25 2.15 -22.27 -2.45
C HIS A 25 2.30 -23.48 -1.52
N GLU A 26 3.54 -23.83 -1.20
CA GLU A 26 3.86 -24.98 -0.34
C GLU A 26 3.84 -24.60 1.16
N ASP A 27 3.71 -23.31 1.48
CA ASP A 27 3.70 -22.79 2.85
C ASP A 27 2.80 -21.54 2.94
N MET A 28 2.73 -20.90 4.12
CA MET A 28 1.84 -19.76 4.40
C MET A 28 2.01 -18.64 3.40
N VAL A 29 0.89 -18.12 2.90
CA VAL A 29 0.81 -16.91 2.09
C VAL A 29 0.75 -15.70 3.00
N HIS A 30 1.63 -14.72 2.78
CA HIS A 30 1.74 -13.53 3.61
C HIS A 30 1.09 -12.29 3.01
N ASP A 31 1.08 -12.20 1.68
CA ASP A 31 0.49 -11.06 0.98
C ASP A 31 -0.05 -11.46 -0.38
N ALA A 32 -1.06 -10.73 -0.84
CA ALA A 32 -1.71 -10.90 -2.13
C ALA A 32 -2.14 -9.53 -2.67
N GLN A 33 -1.63 -9.15 -3.85
CA GLN A 33 -1.85 -7.83 -4.44
C GLN A 33 -2.32 -7.94 -5.89
N LEU A 34 -3.44 -7.29 -6.21
CA LEU A 34 -3.86 -7.08 -7.59
C LEU A 34 -3.03 -5.98 -8.24
N ASP A 35 -2.74 -6.13 -9.54
CA ASP A 35 -2.15 -5.05 -10.32
C ASP A 35 -3.14 -3.89 -10.49
N PHE A 36 -2.68 -2.77 -11.03
CA PHE A 36 -3.47 -1.55 -11.19
C PHE A 36 -4.79 -1.77 -11.96
N TYR A 37 -4.82 -2.69 -12.92
CA TYR A 37 -5.98 -2.99 -13.75
C TYR A 37 -6.82 -4.17 -13.23
N GLY A 38 -6.42 -4.82 -12.14
CA GLY A 38 -7.06 -6.03 -11.64
C GLY A 38 -6.95 -7.23 -12.60
N LYS A 39 -5.94 -7.22 -13.48
CA LYS A 39 -5.72 -8.28 -14.48
C LYS A 39 -4.73 -9.33 -14.03
N ARG A 40 -3.92 -9.03 -13.03
CA ARG A 40 -2.94 -9.96 -12.46
C ARG A 40 -3.00 -9.91 -10.94
N LEU A 41 -2.78 -11.06 -10.33
CA LEU A 41 -2.66 -11.24 -8.89
C LEU A 41 -1.25 -11.72 -8.58
N ALA A 42 -0.50 -11.00 -7.77
CA ALA A 42 0.77 -11.46 -7.21
C ALA A 42 0.54 -11.94 -5.77
N THR A 43 1.14 -13.07 -5.41
CA THR A 43 1.13 -13.62 -4.05
C THR A 43 2.54 -13.95 -3.60
N CYS A 44 2.80 -13.90 -2.31
CA CYS A 44 4.09 -14.28 -1.73
C CYS A 44 3.93 -15.17 -0.50
N SER A 45 4.96 -15.98 -0.22
CA SER A 45 4.84 -17.05 0.77
C SER A 45 6.13 -17.31 1.54
N SER A 46 5.99 -18.03 2.67
CA SER A 46 7.08 -18.63 3.42
C SER A 46 7.84 -19.68 2.60
N ASP A 47 7.29 -20.21 1.51
CA ASP A 47 7.98 -21.09 0.57
C ASP A 47 9.09 -20.39 -0.24
N ARG A 48 9.36 -19.10 0.03
CA ARG A 48 10.39 -18.24 -0.56
C ARG A 48 10.13 -17.87 -2.03
N THR A 49 8.90 -18.06 -2.50
CA THR A 49 8.51 -17.74 -3.88
C THR A 49 7.49 -16.61 -3.93
N VAL A 50 7.47 -15.93 -5.07
CA VAL A 50 6.38 -15.07 -5.49
C VAL A 50 5.70 -15.74 -6.67
N LYS A 51 4.37 -15.75 -6.69
CA LYS A 51 3.60 -16.29 -7.82
C LYS A 51 2.74 -15.21 -8.42
N VAL A 52 2.68 -15.17 -9.74
CA VAL A 52 1.87 -14.21 -10.50
C VAL A 52 0.86 -14.98 -11.33
N PHE A 53 -0.41 -14.64 -11.17
CA PHE A 53 -1.56 -15.25 -11.86
C PHE A 53 -2.22 -14.22 -12.75
N ASP A 54 -2.61 -14.61 -13.96
CA ASP A 54 -3.53 -13.82 -14.76
C ASP A 54 -4.96 -13.97 -14.25
N ILE A 55 -5.71 -12.88 -14.24
CA ILE A 55 -7.13 -12.87 -13.91
C ILE A 55 -7.95 -12.95 -15.20
N VAL A 56 -8.65 -14.08 -15.37
CA VAL A 56 -9.54 -14.32 -16.51
C VAL A 56 -10.97 -14.43 -16.01
N ASN A 57 -11.85 -13.56 -16.50
CA ASN A 57 -13.27 -13.51 -16.09
C ASN A 57 -13.47 -13.40 -14.56
N GLY A 58 -12.60 -12.60 -13.89
CA GLY A 58 -12.67 -12.38 -12.45
C GLY A 58 -12.17 -13.54 -11.58
N THR A 59 -11.50 -14.54 -12.18
CA THR A 59 -10.87 -15.65 -11.47
C THR A 59 -9.40 -15.80 -11.88
N PRO A 60 -8.50 -16.05 -10.93
CA PRO A 60 -7.10 -16.34 -11.24
C PRO A 60 -6.98 -17.60 -12.12
N SER A 61 -6.06 -17.55 -13.06
CA SER A 61 -5.70 -18.70 -13.88
C SER A 61 -5.09 -19.81 -13.02
N THR A 62 -5.21 -21.06 -13.46
CA THR A 62 -4.57 -22.20 -12.79
C THR A 62 -3.06 -22.25 -13.01
N ASN A 63 -2.55 -21.51 -13.98
CA ASN A 63 -1.13 -21.45 -14.30
C ASN A 63 -0.55 -20.17 -13.71
N ALA A 64 0.33 -20.30 -12.72
CA ALA A 64 1.07 -19.20 -12.13
C ALA A 64 2.49 -19.17 -12.68
N GLU A 65 3.00 -17.98 -12.94
CA GLU A 65 4.43 -17.78 -13.09
C GLU A 65 5.09 -17.70 -11.71
N THR A 66 6.10 -18.56 -11.46
CA THR A 66 6.80 -18.61 -10.17
C THR A 66 8.13 -17.89 -10.27
N LEU A 67 8.27 -16.84 -9.45
CA LEU A 67 9.48 -16.03 -9.35
C LEU A 67 10.33 -16.55 -8.18
N GLN A 68 11.54 -17.00 -8.50
CA GLN A 68 12.49 -17.54 -7.53
C GLN A 68 13.71 -16.64 -7.40
N GLY A 69 14.19 -16.41 -6.18
CA GLY A 69 15.38 -15.57 -5.94
C GLY A 69 15.60 -15.25 -4.47
N HIS A 70 14.56 -15.25 -3.66
CA HIS A 70 14.65 -15.11 -2.22
C HIS A 70 15.15 -16.39 -1.54
N GLN A 71 15.86 -16.24 -0.43
CA GLN A 71 16.40 -17.34 0.38
C GLN A 71 15.67 -17.52 1.72
N GLY A 72 14.70 -16.65 2.00
CA GLY A 72 13.84 -16.68 3.18
C GLY A 72 12.38 -16.39 2.82
N PRO A 73 11.45 -16.52 3.78
CA PRO A 73 10.05 -16.13 3.63
C PRO A 73 9.88 -14.76 2.96
N VAL A 74 8.97 -14.64 2.01
CA VAL A 74 8.65 -13.38 1.34
C VAL A 74 7.43 -12.78 2.03
N TRP A 75 7.61 -11.58 2.61
CA TRP A 75 6.61 -10.97 3.47
C TRP A 75 5.59 -10.11 2.73
N GLN A 76 6.04 -9.43 1.68
CA GLN A 76 5.17 -8.51 0.94
C GLN A 76 5.58 -8.40 -0.52
N VAL A 77 4.60 -8.14 -1.37
CA VAL A 77 4.75 -7.78 -2.77
C VAL A 77 4.08 -6.43 -3.04
N ALA A 78 4.59 -5.68 -4.01
CA ALA A 78 4.00 -4.40 -4.39
C ALA A 78 4.17 -4.15 -5.89
N TRP A 79 3.05 -3.88 -6.59
CA TRP A 79 3.05 -3.50 -7.98
C TRP A 79 3.46 -2.03 -8.14
N ALA A 80 4.38 -1.74 -9.06
CA ALA A 80 4.64 -0.38 -9.48
C ALA A 80 3.48 0.12 -10.36
N HIS A 81 3.35 1.45 -10.46
CA HIS A 81 2.35 2.03 -11.37
C HIS A 81 2.67 1.67 -12.83
N PRO A 82 1.67 1.35 -13.68
CA PRO A 82 1.89 0.86 -15.04
C PRO A 82 2.61 1.86 -15.96
N THR A 83 2.71 3.13 -15.60
CA THR A 83 3.55 4.09 -16.34
C THR A 83 5.03 3.72 -16.38
N PHE A 84 5.50 2.92 -15.41
CA PHE A 84 6.88 2.43 -15.35
C PHE A 84 7.05 1.07 -16.04
N GLY A 85 5.96 0.50 -16.54
CA GLY A 85 5.90 -0.85 -17.11
C GLY A 85 5.42 -1.89 -16.11
N ASP A 86 5.47 -3.14 -16.51
CA ASP A 86 5.03 -4.26 -15.68
C ASP A 86 6.13 -4.63 -14.68
N ILE A 87 6.12 -3.96 -13.53
CA ILE A 87 7.15 -4.08 -12.49
C ILE A 87 6.50 -4.49 -11.17
N LEU A 88 7.09 -5.49 -10.52
CA LEU A 88 6.72 -5.98 -9.20
C LEU A 88 7.94 -5.90 -8.27
N ALA A 89 7.74 -5.48 -7.03
CA ALA A 89 8.75 -5.57 -5.98
C ALA A 89 8.34 -6.64 -4.96
N SER A 90 9.32 -7.31 -4.36
CA SER A 90 9.13 -8.26 -3.25
C SER A 90 10.16 -8.04 -2.17
N CYS A 91 9.78 -8.21 -0.90
CA CYS A 91 10.70 -8.13 0.25
C CYS A 91 10.63 -9.38 1.11
N SER A 92 11.75 -9.68 1.78
CA SER A 92 11.91 -10.98 2.44
C SER A 92 12.64 -10.88 3.77
N TYR A 93 12.44 -11.93 4.57
CA TYR A 93 13.22 -12.23 5.77
C TYR A 93 14.73 -12.31 5.51
N ASP A 94 15.15 -12.62 4.28
CA ASP A 94 16.57 -12.69 3.88
C ASP A 94 17.28 -11.33 3.83
N GLY A 95 16.58 -10.23 4.18
CA GLY A 95 17.13 -8.88 4.18
C GLY A 95 17.17 -8.23 2.80
N LYS A 96 16.58 -8.86 1.78
CA LYS A 96 16.64 -8.40 0.40
C LYS A 96 15.30 -7.86 -0.08
N VAL A 97 15.41 -6.92 -1.03
CA VAL A 97 14.30 -6.51 -1.89
C VAL A 97 14.69 -6.84 -3.33
N ILE A 98 13.78 -7.53 -4.04
CA ILE A 98 13.99 -7.86 -5.44
C ILE A 98 12.93 -7.13 -6.28
N ILE A 99 13.39 -6.51 -7.36
CA ILE A 99 12.52 -5.88 -8.34
C ILE A 99 12.52 -6.73 -9.61
N TRP A 100 11.33 -7.12 -10.01
CA TRP A 100 11.02 -7.98 -11.13
C TRP A 100 10.38 -7.17 -12.25
N LYS A 101 10.69 -7.50 -13.47
CA LYS A 101 10.08 -6.91 -14.66
C LYS A 101 9.58 -8.02 -15.57
N ASP A 102 8.33 -7.89 -16.02
CA ASP A 102 7.79 -8.71 -17.09
C ASP A 102 8.22 -8.14 -18.44
N ASN A 103 8.89 -8.95 -19.26
CA ASN A 103 9.32 -8.57 -20.60
C ASN A 103 8.28 -8.89 -21.69
N GLY A 104 7.10 -9.37 -21.28
CA GLY A 104 6.03 -9.81 -22.17
C GLY A 104 6.38 -11.11 -22.90
N ALA A 105 5.47 -12.06 -22.96
CA ALA A 105 5.55 -13.15 -23.93
C ALA A 105 5.49 -12.53 -25.31
N GLY A 106 6.50 -12.76 -26.15
CA GLY A 106 6.67 -12.12 -27.44
C GLY A 106 5.40 -12.08 -28.30
N SER A 107 4.58 -11.08 -28.11
CA SER A 107 3.54 -10.69 -29.04
C SER A 107 4.23 -9.99 -30.20
N GLY A 108 4.58 -10.77 -31.22
CA GLY A 108 4.94 -10.20 -32.50
C GLY A 108 3.74 -9.47 -33.08
N ASN A 109 3.59 -8.20 -32.74
CA ASN A 109 3.06 -7.16 -33.61
C ASN A 109 3.28 -5.78 -32.95
N ASN A 110 4.07 -4.99 -33.65
CA ASN A 110 4.36 -3.57 -33.42
C ASN A 110 3.15 -2.76 -33.00
N THR A 111 3.34 -1.93 -32.00
CA THR A 111 3.15 -0.47 -31.99
C THR A 111 2.80 0.01 -30.59
N ALA A 112 3.80 0.48 -29.89
CA ALA A 112 3.73 1.70 -29.10
C ALA A 112 5.14 2.00 -28.54
N SER A 113 5.89 2.77 -29.31
CA SER A 113 7.09 3.45 -28.79
C SER A 113 6.66 4.49 -27.79
N GLY A 114 6.72 4.16 -26.51
CA GLY A 114 6.81 5.15 -25.44
C GLY A 114 8.21 5.78 -25.46
N PRO A 115 8.40 7.00 -24.92
CA PRO A 115 9.67 7.75 -25.01
C PRO A 115 10.87 7.15 -24.25
N TYR A 116 10.80 5.92 -23.77
CA TYR A 116 11.85 5.24 -23.00
C TYR A 116 12.32 3.92 -23.65
N GLY A 117 12.47 3.91 -24.96
CA GLY A 117 13.14 2.84 -25.68
C GLY A 117 14.68 3.00 -25.62
N SER A 118 15.35 2.67 -24.52
CA SER A 118 16.79 2.53 -24.48
C SER A 118 17.20 1.07 -24.51
N GLN A 119 17.95 0.71 -25.53
CA GLN A 119 18.69 -0.54 -25.65
C GLN A 119 19.62 -0.71 -24.46
N SER A 120 19.36 -1.65 -23.56
CA SER A 120 20.32 -2.05 -22.53
C SER A 120 21.19 -3.18 -23.08
N ALA A 121 22.45 -2.85 -23.38
CA ALA A 121 23.51 -3.81 -23.55
C ALA A 121 23.92 -4.37 -22.18
N TYR A 122 23.31 -5.47 -21.75
CA TYR A 122 23.89 -6.35 -20.75
C TYR A 122 23.78 -7.78 -21.26
N GLY A 123 24.96 -8.34 -21.61
CA GLY A 123 25.09 -9.74 -21.96
C GLY A 123 24.76 -10.62 -20.77
N ALA A 124 23.66 -11.34 -20.86
CA ALA A 124 23.36 -12.51 -20.07
C ALA A 124 22.93 -13.62 -21.04
N SER A 125 23.77 -14.63 -21.15
CA SER A 125 23.46 -15.87 -21.87
C SER A 125 22.28 -16.57 -21.23
N GLY A 126 21.21 -16.78 -21.99
CA GLY A 126 20.06 -17.58 -21.63
C GLY A 126 18.74 -16.86 -21.83
N CYS A 127 18.43 -16.41 -23.07
CA CYS A 127 17.10 -15.89 -23.41
C CYS A 127 16.13 -17.05 -23.57
N THR A 128 15.28 -17.29 -22.55
CA THR A 128 13.96 -17.85 -22.76
C THR A 128 13.03 -16.71 -23.14
N ALA A 129 12.38 -16.84 -24.28
CA ALA A 129 11.48 -15.84 -24.83
C ALA A 129 10.28 -15.64 -23.90
N GLY A 130 10.10 -14.42 -23.37
CA GLY A 130 8.96 -14.00 -22.56
C GLY A 130 9.03 -14.49 -21.11
N GLY A 131 8.77 -13.59 -20.16
CA GLY A 131 8.70 -13.94 -18.75
C GLY A 131 9.32 -12.88 -17.84
N TRP A 132 9.17 -13.10 -16.56
CA TRP A 132 9.68 -12.24 -15.51
C TRP A 132 11.20 -12.31 -15.35
N THR A 133 11.86 -11.19 -15.26
CA THR A 133 13.30 -11.10 -15.01
C THR A 133 13.58 -10.25 -13.78
N LYS A 134 14.57 -10.65 -13.01
CA LYS A 134 15.10 -9.84 -11.91
C LYS A 134 15.94 -8.70 -12.46
N ILE A 135 15.48 -7.45 -12.29
CA ILE A 135 16.18 -6.26 -12.77
C ILE A 135 17.01 -5.58 -11.69
N LYS A 136 16.67 -5.79 -10.41
CA LYS A 136 17.42 -5.23 -9.27
C LYS A 136 17.31 -6.15 -8.06
N GLU A 137 18.41 -6.28 -7.33
CA GLU A 137 18.48 -6.86 -5.99
C GLU A 137 19.11 -5.82 -5.06
N HIS A 138 18.38 -5.43 -4.01
CA HIS A 138 18.82 -4.50 -2.97
C HIS A 138 19.15 -5.30 -1.72
N THR A 139 20.37 -5.13 -1.19
CA THR A 139 20.96 -5.98 -0.15
C THR A 139 21.62 -5.19 0.99
N LEU A 140 21.22 -3.92 1.18
CA LEU A 140 21.84 -3.06 2.20
C LEU A 140 21.33 -3.32 3.61
N HIS A 141 20.16 -3.96 3.74
CA HIS A 141 19.61 -4.27 5.05
C HIS A 141 20.31 -5.48 5.68
N THR A 142 20.55 -5.40 6.98
CA THR A 142 21.22 -6.45 7.77
C THR A 142 20.25 -7.38 8.47
N ALA A 143 18.94 -7.09 8.40
CA ALA A 143 17.87 -7.91 8.95
C ALA A 143 16.67 -7.96 7.97
N SER A 144 15.62 -8.67 8.36
CA SER A 144 14.40 -8.85 7.57
C SER A 144 13.86 -7.53 7.02
N VAL A 145 13.52 -7.48 5.74
CA VAL A 145 12.72 -6.39 5.16
C VAL A 145 11.26 -6.79 5.23
N ASN A 146 10.50 -6.06 6.05
CA ASN A 146 9.14 -6.45 6.44
C ASN A 146 8.05 -5.84 5.56
N SER A 147 8.32 -4.67 4.99
CA SER A 147 7.32 -3.93 4.21
C SER A 147 7.97 -3.09 3.12
N ILE A 148 7.26 -2.94 2.01
CA ILE A 148 7.64 -2.13 0.86
C ILE A 148 6.43 -1.34 0.34
N SER A 149 6.67 -0.14 -0.15
CA SER A 149 5.62 0.71 -0.73
C SER A 149 6.18 1.56 -1.87
N TRP A 150 5.52 1.52 -3.03
CA TRP A 150 5.84 2.44 -4.13
C TRP A 150 5.26 3.82 -3.88
N ALA A 151 6.02 4.85 -4.23
CA ALA A 151 5.53 6.22 -4.23
C ALA A 151 4.44 6.40 -5.30
N PRO A 152 3.53 7.39 -5.12
CA PRO A 152 2.66 7.85 -6.20
C PRO A 152 3.47 8.16 -7.46
N HIS A 153 2.96 7.76 -8.62
CA HIS A 153 3.69 7.79 -9.88
C HIS A 153 4.11 9.21 -10.32
N GLU A 154 3.40 10.23 -9.85
CA GLU A 154 3.71 11.65 -10.08
C GLU A 154 5.06 12.06 -9.47
N LEU A 155 5.52 11.33 -8.45
CA LEU A 155 6.82 11.57 -7.79
C LEU A 155 7.98 10.85 -8.47
N GLY A 156 7.70 9.96 -9.42
CA GLY A 156 8.68 9.11 -10.09
C GLY A 156 8.71 7.68 -9.57
N SER A 157 9.62 6.88 -10.09
CA SER A 157 9.79 5.48 -9.68
C SER A 157 10.62 5.40 -8.40
N ILE A 158 9.93 5.48 -7.26
CA ILE A 158 10.54 5.50 -5.92
C ILE A 158 9.91 4.40 -5.07
N LEU A 159 10.73 3.56 -4.43
CA LEU A 159 10.31 2.48 -3.53
C LEU A 159 10.87 2.71 -2.13
N ALA A 160 10.00 2.76 -1.13
CA ALA A 160 10.42 2.76 0.27
C ALA A 160 10.36 1.34 0.84
N CYS A 161 11.34 0.98 1.67
CA CYS A 161 11.46 -0.32 2.31
C CYS A 161 11.69 -0.15 3.80
N ALA A 162 11.03 -0.99 4.61
CA ALA A 162 11.13 -0.98 6.06
C ALA A 162 11.76 -2.26 6.58
N SER A 163 12.80 -2.15 7.40
CA SER A 163 13.56 -3.30 7.89
C SER A 163 13.61 -3.42 9.40
N SER A 164 13.67 -4.66 9.86
CA SER A 164 13.91 -5.00 11.26
C SER A 164 15.26 -4.52 11.80
N ASP A 165 16.21 -4.10 10.93
CA ASP A 165 17.45 -3.45 11.35
C ASP A 165 17.26 -2.01 11.86
N GLY A 166 16.01 -1.51 11.83
CA GLY A 166 15.64 -0.18 12.29
C GLY A 166 15.77 0.92 11.24
N ASN A 167 16.24 0.57 10.05
CA ASN A 167 16.42 1.52 8.96
C ASN A 167 15.30 1.43 7.93
N LEU A 168 15.09 2.55 7.26
CA LEU A 168 14.35 2.63 6.02
C LEU A 168 15.32 2.83 4.87
N SER A 169 15.10 2.20 3.74
CA SER A 169 15.77 2.55 2.50
C SER A 169 14.76 3.08 1.49
N VAL A 170 15.11 4.18 0.83
CA VAL A 170 14.33 4.76 -0.26
C VAL A 170 15.13 4.62 -1.54
N LEU A 171 14.64 3.78 -2.44
CA LEU A 171 15.28 3.49 -3.72
C LEU A 171 14.63 4.36 -4.80
N THR A 172 15.41 5.14 -5.51
CA THR A 172 14.95 5.97 -6.64
C THR A 172 15.58 5.48 -7.92
N PHE A 173 14.77 5.12 -8.91
CA PHE A 173 15.25 4.81 -10.25
C PHE A 173 15.38 6.10 -11.06
N ASN A 174 16.59 6.38 -11.52
CA ASN A 174 16.92 7.57 -12.28
C ASN A 174 16.76 7.35 -13.79
N ASN A 175 16.61 8.45 -14.54
CA ASN A 175 16.47 8.42 -16.00
C ASN A 175 17.72 7.90 -16.73
N ASP A 176 18.87 7.89 -16.06
CA ASP A 176 20.15 7.34 -16.58
C ASP A 176 20.26 5.81 -16.41
N GLY A 177 19.23 5.17 -15.87
CA GLY A 177 19.19 3.74 -15.60
C GLY A 177 19.85 3.32 -14.29
N THR A 178 20.30 4.27 -13.47
CA THR A 178 20.89 3.99 -12.15
C THR A 178 19.86 3.99 -11.03
N TRP A 179 20.21 3.35 -9.90
CA TRP A 179 19.45 3.38 -8.68
C TRP A 179 20.19 4.19 -7.63
N ALA A 180 19.54 5.26 -7.15
CA ALA A 180 19.98 5.96 -5.95
C ALA A 180 19.31 5.33 -4.71
N VAL A 181 20.00 5.35 -3.57
CA VAL A 181 19.48 4.83 -2.30
C VAL A 181 19.73 5.85 -1.21
N ASP A 182 18.66 6.26 -0.54
CA ASP A 182 18.70 7.04 0.69
C ASP A 182 18.42 6.10 1.87
N LEU A 183 19.35 6.02 2.83
CA LEU A 183 19.22 5.17 4.02
C LEU A 183 18.94 6.07 5.23
N VAL A 184 17.83 5.80 5.91
CA VAL A 184 17.34 6.61 7.02
C VAL A 184 17.21 5.76 8.28
N ALA A 185 17.90 6.14 9.35
CA ALA A 185 17.70 5.53 10.67
C ALA A 185 16.34 5.98 11.23
N ALA A 186 15.40 5.04 11.35
CA ALA A 186 14.01 5.37 11.65
C ALA A 186 13.57 4.90 13.04
N HIS A 187 13.61 3.61 13.30
CA HIS A 187 13.08 2.98 14.51
C HIS A 187 14.14 2.11 15.17
N PRO A 188 14.69 2.51 16.34
CA PRO A 188 15.84 1.82 16.96
C PRO A 188 15.61 0.33 17.26
N VAL A 189 14.36 -0.07 17.48
CA VAL A 189 13.98 -1.45 17.83
C VAL A 189 13.61 -2.28 16.59
N GLY A 190 13.39 -1.64 15.45
CA GLY A 190 12.99 -2.27 14.20
C GLY A 190 11.80 -1.59 13.54
N CYS A 191 11.78 -1.56 12.21
CA CYS A 191 10.71 -1.01 11.41
C CYS A 191 9.86 -2.14 10.82
N ASN A 192 8.53 -2.08 11.02
CA ASN A 192 7.61 -3.12 10.58
C ASN A 192 6.89 -2.77 9.28
N ALA A 193 6.53 -1.50 9.09
CA ALA A 193 5.69 -1.10 7.97
C ALA A 193 6.05 0.29 7.43
N VAL A 194 5.77 0.50 6.14
CA VAL A 194 5.94 1.77 5.44
C VAL A 194 4.80 1.99 4.45
N SER A 195 4.34 3.24 4.33
CA SER A 195 3.29 3.62 3.37
C SER A 195 3.53 5.03 2.85
N TRP A 196 3.49 5.21 1.54
CA TRP A 196 3.54 6.52 0.91
C TRP A 196 2.23 7.27 1.06
N ALA A 197 2.33 8.57 1.32
CA ALA A 197 1.20 9.48 1.25
C ALA A 197 0.89 9.81 -0.23
N PRO A 198 -0.38 10.16 -0.54
CA PRO A 198 -0.71 10.75 -1.84
C PRO A 198 0.17 11.97 -2.13
N ALA A 199 0.61 12.12 -3.39
CA ALA A 199 1.47 13.23 -3.81
C ALA A 199 0.77 14.58 -3.76
N VAL A 200 -0.56 14.59 -3.93
CA VAL A 200 -1.40 15.79 -3.98
C VAL A 200 -1.92 16.12 -2.58
N VAL A 201 -1.82 17.39 -2.22
CA VAL A 201 -2.31 17.90 -0.93
C VAL A 201 -3.84 17.77 -0.86
N PRO A 202 -4.41 17.24 0.26
CA PRO A 202 -5.86 17.19 0.44
C PRO A 202 -6.51 18.56 0.26
N GLY A 203 -7.68 18.57 -0.40
CA GLY A 203 -8.43 19.80 -0.64
C GLY A 203 -7.90 20.68 -1.78
N SER A 204 -6.73 20.39 -2.37
CA SER A 204 -6.19 21.21 -3.47
C SER A 204 -7.07 21.18 -4.73
N LEU A 205 -7.78 20.07 -4.97
CA LEU A 205 -8.74 19.94 -6.08
C LEU A 205 -10.02 20.75 -5.85
N ILE A 206 -10.37 21.07 -4.60
CA ILE A 206 -11.57 21.82 -4.22
C ILE A 206 -11.25 23.32 -4.15
N SER A 207 -10.00 23.68 -3.83
CA SER A 207 -9.57 25.06 -3.64
C SER A 207 -9.30 25.83 -4.95
N ALA A 208 -9.28 25.15 -6.10
CA ALA A 208 -9.01 25.76 -7.40
C ALA A 208 -10.11 26.77 -7.83
N GLU A 209 -11.30 26.74 -7.22
CA GLU A 209 -12.40 27.66 -7.56
C GLU A 209 -12.42 28.96 -6.74
N SER A 210 -11.55 29.15 -5.74
CA SER A 210 -11.56 30.34 -4.89
C SER A 210 -10.56 31.43 -5.25
N SER A 211 -9.79 31.29 -6.33
CA SER A 211 -8.93 32.35 -6.85
C SER A 211 -9.79 33.28 -7.75
N GLY A 212 -10.13 34.45 -7.20
CA GLY A 212 -10.85 35.48 -7.91
C GLY A 212 -10.13 35.98 -9.19
N PRO A 213 -10.82 36.74 -10.07
CA PRO A 213 -10.39 37.04 -11.44
C PRO A 213 -9.11 37.87 -11.60
N ASN A 214 -8.30 38.07 -10.58
CA ASN A 214 -7.09 38.88 -10.59
C ASN A 214 -5.78 38.11 -10.28
N ALA A 215 -5.79 36.77 -10.27
CA ALA A 215 -4.56 35.99 -10.13
C ALA A 215 -3.98 35.67 -11.53
N SER A 216 -3.38 36.65 -12.18
CA SER A 216 -2.53 36.47 -13.35
C SER A 216 -1.14 36.01 -12.92
N GLY A 217 -1.00 34.75 -12.50
CA GLY A 217 0.25 34.03 -12.36
C GLY A 217 0.20 32.79 -13.25
N PRO A 218 1.35 32.28 -13.76
CA PRO A 218 1.35 31.09 -14.60
C PRO A 218 0.73 29.91 -13.86
N SER A 219 -0.10 29.15 -14.58
CA SER A 219 -0.86 27.94 -14.20
C SER A 219 -0.31 27.27 -12.95
N GLY A 220 -1.06 27.34 -11.83
CA GLY A 220 -0.65 26.75 -10.58
C GLY A 220 -0.59 25.23 -10.68
N GLU A 221 0.59 24.71 -11.00
CA GLU A 221 0.89 23.28 -10.81
C GLU A 221 0.72 22.96 -9.33
N ALA A 222 -0.13 21.99 -9.04
CA ALA A 222 -0.33 21.53 -7.67
C ALA A 222 1.05 21.10 -7.11
N LYS A 223 1.50 21.74 -6.03
CA LYS A 223 2.77 21.44 -5.40
C LYS A 223 2.75 20.00 -4.89
N LEU A 224 3.52 19.13 -5.54
CA LEU A 224 3.65 17.74 -5.13
C LEU A 224 4.46 17.65 -3.84
N VAL A 225 4.03 16.80 -2.91
CA VAL A 225 4.69 16.57 -1.63
C VAL A 225 5.22 15.14 -1.59
N LYS A 226 6.53 14.98 -1.42
CA LYS A 226 7.18 13.68 -1.21
C LYS A 226 7.14 13.37 0.29
N ARG A 227 6.17 12.54 0.70
CA ARG A 227 5.94 12.20 2.11
C ARG A 227 5.53 10.73 2.25
N PHE A 228 6.00 10.07 3.30
CA PHE A 228 5.58 8.73 3.68
C PHE A 228 5.56 8.56 5.19
N ALA A 229 4.89 7.52 5.68
CA ALA A 229 4.88 7.10 7.07
C ALA A 229 5.63 5.79 7.25
N SER A 230 6.29 5.64 8.39
CA SER A 230 6.82 4.37 8.88
C SER A 230 6.29 4.06 10.27
N ALA A 231 6.25 2.77 10.61
CA ALA A 231 5.79 2.29 11.90
C ALA A 231 6.72 1.18 12.42
N GLY A 232 6.99 1.19 13.70
CA GLY A 232 8.02 0.33 14.28
C GLY A 232 7.63 -0.38 15.57
N CYS A 233 8.60 -1.17 16.05
CA CYS A 233 8.53 -1.88 17.33
C CYS A 233 8.74 -0.95 18.54
N ASP A 234 9.03 0.32 18.31
CA ASP A 234 9.10 1.38 19.32
C ASP A 234 7.75 2.03 19.62
N ASN A 235 6.65 1.47 19.10
CA ASN A 235 5.27 1.91 19.28
C ASN A 235 4.97 3.29 18.70
N THR A 236 5.86 3.81 17.85
CA THR A 236 5.72 5.11 17.20
C THR A 236 5.43 5.01 15.72
N VAL A 237 4.71 5.98 15.20
CA VAL A 237 4.59 6.24 13.77
C VAL A 237 5.37 7.50 13.46
N LYS A 238 6.22 7.44 12.44
CA LYS A 238 7.01 8.60 12.01
C LYS A 238 6.59 9.02 10.62
N ILE A 239 6.42 10.32 10.45
CA ILE A 239 6.13 10.95 9.16
C ILE A 239 7.43 11.53 8.61
N TRP A 240 7.78 11.11 7.41
CA TRP A 240 8.98 11.51 6.69
C TRP A 240 8.62 12.41 5.54
N GLN A 241 9.35 13.48 5.36
CA GLN A 241 9.19 14.41 4.25
C GLN A 241 10.54 14.69 3.60
N PHE A 242 10.54 14.77 2.26
CA PHE A 242 11.75 15.12 1.53
C PHE A 242 12.07 16.60 1.76
N SER A 243 13.29 16.88 2.20
CA SER A 243 13.84 18.22 2.34
C SER A 243 14.67 18.57 1.11
N GLU A 244 14.25 19.57 0.36
CA GLU A 244 15.00 20.07 -0.80
C GLU A 244 16.36 20.69 -0.37
N GLU A 245 16.46 21.24 0.84
CA GLU A 245 17.72 21.80 1.38
C GLU A 245 18.72 20.71 1.74
N ALA A 246 18.24 19.64 2.41
CA ALA A 246 19.08 18.53 2.84
C ALA A 246 19.26 17.46 1.75
N HIS A 247 18.51 17.52 0.64
CA HIS A 247 18.43 16.51 -0.41
C HIS A 247 18.22 15.08 0.10
N ARG A 248 17.45 14.93 1.18
CA ARG A 248 17.13 13.64 1.83
C ARG A 248 15.79 13.69 2.54
N PHE A 249 15.29 12.52 2.92
CA PHE A 249 14.13 12.42 3.79
C PHE A 249 14.51 12.75 5.23
N VAL A 250 13.69 13.60 5.86
CA VAL A 250 13.83 14.02 7.26
C VAL A 250 12.56 13.68 8.03
N GLU A 251 12.70 13.39 9.32
CA GLU A 251 11.55 13.21 10.21
C GLU A 251 10.82 14.54 10.37
N ALA A 252 9.58 14.60 9.91
CA ALA A 252 8.72 15.77 10.04
C ALA A 252 7.95 15.74 11.36
N GLU A 253 7.40 14.57 11.71
CA GLU A 253 6.61 14.38 12.92
C GLU A 253 6.74 12.94 13.45
N SER A 254 6.56 12.78 14.77
CA SER A 254 6.43 11.50 15.46
C SER A 254 5.07 11.42 16.14
N LEU A 255 4.24 10.44 15.76
CA LEU A 255 2.90 10.25 16.27
C LEU A 255 2.91 9.15 17.33
N GLN A 256 2.38 9.47 18.51
CA GLN A 256 2.32 8.53 19.63
C GLN A 256 0.85 8.21 19.98
N GLY A 257 0.57 6.93 20.21
CA GLY A 257 -0.79 6.50 20.54
C GLY A 257 -0.94 5.03 20.86
N HIS A 258 -0.12 4.19 20.26
CA HIS A 258 -0.10 2.76 20.54
C HIS A 258 0.74 2.41 21.76
N SER A 259 0.38 1.34 22.46
CA SER A 259 1.08 0.85 23.66
C SER A 259 1.93 -0.39 23.40
N ASP A 260 1.92 -0.93 22.17
CA ASP A 260 2.70 -2.08 21.75
C ASP A 260 3.09 -1.93 20.26
N TRP A 261 3.83 -2.88 19.72
CA TRP A 261 4.36 -2.86 18.36
C TRP A 261 3.30 -2.55 17.33
N ILE A 262 3.60 -1.60 16.48
CA ILE A 262 2.74 -1.30 15.34
C ILE A 262 3.11 -2.29 14.24
N ARG A 263 2.08 -3.00 13.73
CA ARG A 263 2.23 -4.07 12.75
C ARG A 263 2.10 -3.56 11.32
N ASP A 264 1.21 -2.57 11.11
CA ASP A 264 0.96 -2.03 9.79
C ASP A 264 0.60 -0.55 9.83
N VAL A 265 0.87 0.14 8.72
CA VAL A 265 0.55 1.54 8.49
C VAL A 265 0.10 1.74 7.05
N ALA A 266 -1.00 2.47 6.82
CA ALA A 266 -1.52 2.71 5.49
C ALA A 266 -2.09 4.12 5.36
N PHE A 267 -1.57 4.92 4.40
CA PHE A 267 -2.21 6.15 3.97
C PHE A 267 -3.42 5.85 3.08
N ALA A 268 -4.50 6.57 3.31
CA ALA A 268 -5.65 6.51 2.40
C ALA A 268 -5.30 7.20 1.06
N PRO A 269 -5.72 6.62 -0.08
CA PRO A 269 -5.68 7.32 -1.35
C PRO A 269 -6.51 8.61 -1.27
N ASN A 270 -5.99 9.71 -1.82
CA ASN A 270 -6.67 11.02 -1.79
C ASN A 270 -7.48 11.24 -3.08
N VAL A 271 -8.57 10.53 -3.24
CA VAL A 271 -9.49 10.72 -4.36
C VAL A 271 -10.64 11.63 -3.89
N GLY A 272 -10.40 12.96 -3.90
CA GLY A 272 -11.41 13.95 -3.51
C GLY A 272 -11.70 14.02 -2.01
N LEU A 273 -10.84 13.46 -1.16
CA LEU A 273 -10.96 13.57 0.28
C LEU A 273 -10.54 14.96 0.76
N PRO A 274 -11.25 15.57 1.72
CA PRO A 274 -10.95 16.92 2.21
C PRO A 274 -9.72 16.97 3.13
N ARG A 275 -9.27 15.82 3.64
CA ARG A 275 -8.17 15.67 4.62
C ARG A 275 -7.35 14.43 4.36
N SER A 276 -6.13 14.37 4.91
CA SER A 276 -5.32 13.15 4.91
C SER A 276 -5.82 12.18 5.97
N TYR A 277 -5.89 10.89 5.63
CA TYR A 277 -6.15 9.80 6.57
C TYR A 277 -4.97 8.83 6.56
N LEU A 278 -4.56 8.42 7.76
CA LEU A 278 -3.55 7.40 7.98
C LEU A 278 -4.10 6.39 8.98
N ALA A 279 -4.13 5.11 8.63
CA ALA A 279 -4.52 4.03 9.53
C ALA A 279 -3.29 3.32 10.06
N THR A 280 -3.32 2.92 11.32
CA THR A 280 -2.26 2.12 11.96
C THR A 280 -2.86 0.96 12.75
N ALA A 281 -2.26 -0.21 12.60
CA ALA A 281 -2.65 -1.45 13.26
C ALA A 281 -1.58 -1.90 14.25
N SER A 282 -1.98 -2.36 15.43
CA SER A 282 -1.02 -2.71 16.48
C SER A 282 -1.33 -4.03 17.18
N GLN A 283 -0.28 -4.59 17.77
CA GLN A 283 -0.32 -5.70 18.69
C GLN A 283 -1.08 -5.37 19.99
N ASP A 284 -1.23 -4.08 20.32
CA ASP A 284 -2.06 -3.63 21.44
C ASP A 284 -3.57 -3.85 21.23
N ARG A 285 -3.94 -4.47 20.10
CA ARG A 285 -5.31 -4.79 19.69
C ARG A 285 -6.15 -3.55 19.39
N THR A 286 -5.51 -2.48 18.92
CA THR A 286 -6.20 -1.26 18.49
C THR A 286 -5.84 -0.88 17.06
N VAL A 287 -6.78 -0.20 16.41
CA VAL A 287 -6.54 0.53 15.16
C VAL A 287 -6.78 2.00 15.43
N LEU A 288 -5.81 2.83 15.08
CA LEU A 288 -5.91 4.28 15.17
C LEU A 288 -6.01 4.89 13.77
N ILE A 289 -6.98 5.76 13.59
CA ILE A 289 -7.11 6.60 12.42
C ILE A 289 -6.57 7.98 12.78
N TRP A 290 -5.55 8.38 12.06
CA TRP A 290 -4.95 9.70 12.17
C TRP A 290 -5.47 10.56 11.04
N THR A 291 -5.90 11.78 11.35
CA THR A 291 -6.43 12.71 10.37
C THR A 291 -5.69 14.03 10.43
N GLN A 292 -5.44 14.64 9.27
CA GLN A 292 -4.76 15.92 9.13
C GLN A 292 -5.48 16.76 8.07
N ASP A 293 -5.95 17.94 8.44
CA ASP A 293 -6.73 18.82 7.58
C ASP A 293 -5.86 19.59 6.56
N SER A 294 -4.57 19.77 6.85
CA SER A 294 -3.61 20.42 5.95
C SER A 294 -2.21 19.84 6.18
N VAL A 295 -1.32 19.92 5.19
CA VAL A 295 0.03 19.33 5.24
C VAL A 295 0.86 19.74 6.46
N ASN A 296 0.63 20.94 6.99
CA ASN A 296 1.33 21.46 8.16
C ASN A 296 0.40 21.55 9.40
N GLY A 297 -0.80 20.98 9.32
CA GLY A 297 -1.75 20.94 10.44
C GLY A 297 -1.39 19.84 11.43
N ALA A 298 -1.88 19.98 12.67
CA ALA A 298 -1.71 18.94 13.67
C ALA A 298 -2.49 17.66 13.30
N TRP A 299 -1.91 16.51 13.61
CA TRP A 299 -2.59 15.23 13.50
C TRP A 299 -3.54 15.02 14.66
N THR A 300 -4.76 14.62 14.37
CA THR A 300 -5.73 14.15 15.36
C THR A 300 -5.91 12.66 15.24
N LYS A 301 -6.13 11.95 16.35
CA LYS A 301 -6.29 10.50 16.37
C LYS A 301 -7.67 10.07 16.86
N THR A 302 -8.24 9.07 16.21
CA THR A 302 -9.49 8.42 16.59
C THR A 302 -9.27 6.91 16.62
N ALA A 303 -9.61 6.24 17.72
CA ALA A 303 -9.55 4.79 17.79
C ALA A 303 -10.82 4.19 17.18
N LEU A 304 -10.68 3.10 16.42
CA LEU A 304 -11.83 2.30 16.01
C LEU A 304 -12.42 1.59 17.22
N ASN A 305 -13.74 1.64 17.33
CA ASN A 305 -14.45 0.95 18.40
C ASN A 305 -14.88 -0.45 17.94
N ALA A 306 -14.09 -1.46 18.28
CA ALA A 306 -14.31 -2.85 17.88
C ALA A 306 -15.51 -3.54 18.56
N ARG A 307 -16.30 -2.83 19.37
CA ARG A 307 -17.51 -3.39 19.99
C ARG A 307 -18.54 -3.77 18.91
N PRO A 308 -19.04 -5.02 18.89
CA PRO A 308 -20.15 -5.37 18.04
C PRO A 308 -21.38 -4.56 18.46
N ALA A 309 -22.12 -4.03 17.49
CA ALA A 309 -23.39 -3.33 17.73
C ALA A 309 -24.46 -4.18 18.43
N SER A 310 -24.27 -5.50 18.52
CA SER A 310 -25.20 -6.49 19.06
C SER A 310 -25.15 -6.68 20.57
N GLY A 311 -24.45 -5.87 21.36
CA GLY A 311 -24.55 -5.89 22.84
C GLY A 311 -24.05 -7.16 23.53
N ALA A 312 -23.28 -8.01 22.86
CA ALA A 312 -22.61 -9.13 23.53
C ALA A 312 -21.67 -8.60 24.62
N ALA A 313 -21.76 -9.16 25.81
CA ALA A 313 -20.98 -8.80 26.98
C ALA A 313 -19.48 -9.11 26.71
N GLY A 314 -18.76 -8.16 26.14
CA GLY A 314 -17.29 -8.15 26.08
C GLY A 314 -16.73 -7.62 27.40
N ASP A 315 -15.42 -7.75 27.58
CA ASP A 315 -14.65 -7.32 28.77
C ASP A 315 -14.70 -5.81 29.06
N GLY A 316 -15.55 -5.06 28.35
CA GLY A 316 -15.67 -3.60 28.48
C GLY A 316 -14.62 -2.83 27.70
N SER A 317 -13.65 -3.48 27.04
CA SER A 317 -12.65 -2.83 26.22
C SER A 317 -13.17 -2.56 24.79
N ASN A 318 -12.79 -1.44 24.21
CA ASN A 318 -13.09 -1.11 22.81
C ASN A 318 -12.04 -1.70 21.85
N LYS A 319 -11.31 -2.74 22.29
CA LYS A 319 -10.21 -3.35 21.55
C LYS A 319 -10.70 -4.50 20.67
N PHE A 320 -9.94 -4.79 19.63
CA PHE A 320 -10.10 -5.98 18.83
C PHE A 320 -9.82 -7.25 19.66
N PRO A 321 -10.39 -8.42 19.29
CA PRO A 321 -10.19 -9.66 20.05
C PRO A 321 -8.72 -10.08 20.15
N ASP A 322 -7.93 -9.85 19.11
CA ASP A 322 -6.53 -10.23 19.01
C ASP A 322 -5.69 -9.12 18.32
N THR A 323 -4.41 -9.36 18.14
CA THR A 323 -3.49 -8.52 17.38
C THR A 323 -4.08 -8.12 16.03
N VAL A 324 -4.01 -6.83 15.71
CA VAL A 324 -4.37 -6.37 14.36
C VAL A 324 -3.13 -6.40 13.48
N TRP A 325 -3.19 -7.19 12.40
CA TRP A 325 -2.04 -7.45 11.54
C TRP A 325 -1.95 -6.53 10.34
N ARG A 326 -3.09 -6.23 9.69
CA ARG A 326 -3.09 -5.45 8.45
C ARG A 326 -4.24 -4.45 8.43
N VAL A 327 -3.99 -3.33 7.80
CA VAL A 327 -4.96 -2.31 7.43
C VAL A 327 -4.82 -1.96 5.96
N SER A 328 -5.94 -1.87 5.25
CA SER A 328 -5.93 -1.58 3.81
C SER A 328 -7.12 -0.69 3.43
N TRP A 329 -6.84 0.37 2.71
CA TRP A 329 -7.86 1.29 2.22
C TRP A 329 -8.44 0.85 0.88
N SER A 330 -9.73 1.09 0.68
CA SER A 330 -10.33 1.03 -0.65
C SER A 330 -9.67 2.05 -1.59
N VAL A 331 -9.76 1.82 -2.90
CA VAL A 331 -9.22 2.73 -3.93
C VAL A 331 -9.77 4.16 -3.78
N SER A 332 -11.02 4.31 -3.33
CA SER A 332 -11.64 5.61 -3.04
C SER A 332 -11.22 6.23 -1.70
N GLY A 333 -10.47 5.50 -0.85
CA GLY A 333 -10.01 5.99 0.46
C GLY A 333 -11.09 6.13 1.53
N ASN A 334 -12.33 5.66 1.29
CA ASN A 334 -13.48 5.85 2.18
C ASN A 334 -13.89 4.60 2.97
N VAL A 335 -13.29 3.46 2.69
CA VAL A 335 -13.49 2.21 3.42
C VAL A 335 -12.14 1.66 3.84
N LEU A 336 -12.03 1.27 5.11
CA LEU A 336 -10.85 0.62 5.67
C LEU A 336 -11.15 -0.84 5.96
N ALA A 337 -10.37 -1.75 5.41
CA ALA A 337 -10.34 -3.15 5.79
C ALA A 337 -9.32 -3.36 6.90
N VAL A 338 -9.70 -4.13 7.92
CA VAL A 338 -8.89 -4.45 9.09
C VAL A 338 -8.84 -5.96 9.25
N SER A 339 -7.64 -6.54 9.25
CA SER A 339 -7.42 -7.98 9.48
C SER A 339 -6.90 -8.21 10.90
N CYS A 340 -7.58 -9.06 11.64
CA CYS A 340 -7.28 -9.39 13.03
C CYS A 340 -6.75 -10.83 13.16
N GLY A 341 -6.00 -11.09 14.22
CA GLY A 341 -5.41 -12.40 14.50
C GLY A 341 -6.44 -13.50 14.85
N ASP A 342 -7.69 -13.12 15.11
CA ASP A 342 -8.81 -14.05 15.27
C ASP A 342 -9.35 -14.65 13.96
N GLY A 343 -8.73 -14.31 12.82
CA GLY A 343 -9.12 -14.77 11.49
C GLY A 343 -10.24 -13.96 10.86
N LYS A 344 -10.67 -12.85 11.47
CA LYS A 344 -11.74 -12.01 10.94
C LYS A 344 -11.20 -10.79 10.18
N ILE A 345 -11.94 -10.41 9.16
CA ILE A 345 -11.74 -9.18 8.41
C ILE A 345 -12.97 -8.30 8.61
N THR A 346 -12.76 -7.08 9.07
CA THR A 346 -13.82 -6.09 9.29
C THR A 346 -13.66 -4.91 8.36
N LEU A 347 -14.76 -4.39 7.83
CA LEU A 347 -14.79 -3.22 6.97
C LEU A 347 -15.38 -2.03 7.75
N TRP A 348 -14.67 -0.91 7.68
CA TRP A 348 -15.00 0.29 8.44
C TRP A 348 -15.21 1.47 7.51
N LYS A 349 -16.18 2.32 7.86
CA LYS A 349 -16.48 3.54 7.11
C LYS A 349 -16.79 4.69 8.06
N GLU A 350 -16.33 5.89 7.73
CA GLU A 350 -16.70 7.11 8.44
C GLU A 350 -18.13 7.52 8.07
N ASN A 351 -18.97 7.75 9.06
CA ASN A 351 -20.33 8.25 8.87
C ASN A 351 -20.35 9.79 8.74
N LEU A 352 -21.51 10.37 8.40
CA LEU A 352 -21.66 11.81 8.23
C LEU A 352 -21.42 12.64 9.50
N LYS A 353 -21.32 12.01 10.67
CA LYS A 353 -21.01 12.65 11.95
C LYS A 353 -19.52 12.55 12.31
N GLY A 354 -18.69 11.98 11.44
CA GLY A 354 -17.26 11.77 11.69
C GLY A 354 -16.93 10.58 12.58
N ALA A 355 -17.89 9.69 12.86
CA ALA A 355 -17.65 8.46 13.63
C ALA A 355 -17.40 7.28 12.69
N TRP A 356 -16.47 6.41 13.06
CA TRP A 356 -16.16 5.19 12.31
C TRP A 356 -17.05 4.04 12.75
N GLU A 357 -17.70 3.39 11.80
CA GLU A 357 -18.64 2.30 12.01
C GLU A 357 -18.19 1.05 11.22
N CYS A 358 -18.32 -0.11 11.86
CA CYS A 358 -18.13 -1.40 11.18
C CYS A 358 -19.35 -1.66 10.29
N VAL A 359 -19.12 -1.74 8.97
CA VAL A 359 -20.17 -1.93 7.97
C VAL A 359 -20.29 -3.38 7.50
N SER A 360 -19.24 -4.19 7.70
CA SER A 360 -19.24 -5.61 7.35
C SER A 360 -18.19 -6.36 8.16
N GLU A 361 -18.47 -7.62 8.44
CA GLU A 361 -17.55 -8.58 9.07
C GLU A 361 -17.54 -9.84 8.20
N MET A 362 -16.37 -10.40 7.95
CA MET A 362 -16.16 -11.60 7.16
C MET A 362 -15.22 -12.53 7.95
N ASP A 363 -15.56 -13.81 8.00
CA ASP A 363 -14.68 -14.87 8.49
C ASP A 363 -13.73 -15.26 7.34
N SER A 364 -12.44 -15.49 7.66
CA SER A 364 -11.41 -15.92 6.72
C SER A 364 -11.53 -17.40 6.34
#